data_7ab861d9310b6e80d1c0baf7c060920c
#
_entry.id   7ab861d9310b6e80d1c0baf7c060920c
#
_cell.length_a   1.000
_cell.length_b   1.000
_cell.length_c   1.000
_cell.angle_alpha   90.00
_cell.angle_beta   90.00
_cell.angle_gamma   90.00
#
_symmetry.space_group_name_H-M   'P 1'
#
loop_
_entity.id
_entity.type
_entity.pdbx_description
1 polymer ?
#
loop_
_entity_poly.entity_id
_entity_poly.type
_entity_poly.pdbx_seq_one_letter_code
_entity_poly.pdbx_strand_id
1 'polypeptide(L)'
;MRLLYATDASEYQEIPVAVVLPKNEDDLRVLIAFAREHRLGLIPRTAGTSLAGQVVGGGIVVDLGRHLNRIVAFDAGRRRVRVQPGVVPNALNPCLKPHGFLFGPETSTANRAMIGGMVGNNSCGSNSIVYGSVRDHLISTRGFLSDGSEVTFGPLNAAEFAAKCAGPD
;
A
#
# COMPACT_ATOMS: atom_id res chain seq x y z
N MET A 1 -13.02 15.54 -10.90
CA MET A 1 -12.38 14.58 -9.97
C MET A 1 -12.34 13.17 -10.57
N ARG A 2 -13.49 12.50 -10.86
CA ARG A 2 -13.54 11.10 -11.34
C ARG A 2 -12.67 10.84 -12.58
N LEU A 3 -12.64 11.74 -13.56
CA LEU A 3 -11.81 11.61 -14.76
C LEU A 3 -10.30 11.57 -14.47
N LEU A 4 -9.83 12.25 -13.42
CA LEU A 4 -8.42 12.23 -13.01
C LEU A 4 -7.98 10.88 -12.44
N TYR A 5 -8.93 10.05 -12.01
CA TYR A 5 -8.70 8.74 -11.45
C TYR A 5 -9.16 7.60 -12.37
N ALA A 6 -9.57 7.93 -13.59
CA ALA A 6 -10.05 6.96 -14.57
C ALA A 6 -8.92 6.14 -15.21
N THR A 7 -7.68 6.56 -15.04
CA THR A 7 -6.48 5.93 -15.63
C THR A 7 -5.40 5.71 -14.58
N ASP A 8 -4.47 4.83 -14.87
CA ASP A 8 -3.14 4.75 -14.25
C ASP A 8 -2.06 4.97 -15.33
N ALA A 9 -0.87 4.38 -15.20
CA ALA A 9 0.16 4.46 -16.23
C ALA A 9 0.02 3.42 -17.34
N SER A 10 -1.10 2.65 -17.36
CA SER A 10 -1.44 1.69 -18.40
C SER A 10 -2.27 2.31 -19.53
N GLU A 11 -2.67 1.48 -20.49
CA GLU A 11 -3.59 1.85 -21.58
C GLU A 11 -5.07 1.78 -21.15
N TYR A 12 -5.35 1.24 -19.96
CA TYR A 12 -6.73 1.03 -19.51
C TYR A 12 -7.35 2.32 -18.99
N GLN A 13 -8.64 2.48 -19.26
CA GLN A 13 -9.42 3.61 -18.78
C GLN A 13 -10.82 3.16 -18.38
N GLU A 14 -11.23 3.49 -17.17
CA GLU A 14 -12.59 3.31 -16.67
C GLU A 14 -12.92 4.40 -15.65
N ILE A 15 -14.08 5.04 -15.80
CA ILE A 15 -14.49 6.13 -14.90
C ILE A 15 -15.05 5.53 -13.62
N PRO A 16 -14.43 5.74 -12.45
CA PRO A 16 -14.92 5.20 -11.19
C PRO A 16 -16.27 5.84 -10.80
N VAL A 17 -17.08 5.12 -10.03
CA VAL A 17 -18.34 5.63 -9.45
C VAL A 17 -18.07 6.85 -8.56
N ALA A 18 -17.04 6.77 -7.73
CA ALA A 18 -16.63 7.84 -6.84
C ALA A 18 -15.13 7.80 -6.57
N VAL A 19 -14.60 8.89 -6.02
CA VAL A 19 -13.23 8.98 -5.49
C VAL A 19 -13.31 9.47 -4.05
N VAL A 20 -12.68 8.75 -3.13
CA VAL A 20 -12.63 9.07 -1.70
C VAL A 20 -11.18 9.22 -1.27
N LEU A 21 -10.91 10.23 -0.46
CA LEU A 21 -9.58 10.56 0.07
C LEU A 21 -9.61 10.43 1.61
N PRO A 22 -9.47 9.22 2.17
CA PRO A 22 -9.55 9.02 3.61
C PRO A 22 -8.41 9.75 4.32
N LYS A 23 -8.70 10.36 5.46
CA LYS A 23 -7.74 11.11 6.27
C LYS A 23 -7.09 10.26 7.34
N ASN A 24 -7.77 9.20 7.75
CA ASN A 24 -7.37 8.31 8.84
C ASN A 24 -7.97 6.90 8.66
N GLU A 25 -7.69 6.02 9.60
CA GLU A 25 -8.18 4.64 9.59
C GLU A 25 -9.68 4.53 9.86
N ASP A 26 -10.27 5.46 10.60
CA ASP A 26 -11.71 5.45 10.88
C ASP A 26 -12.52 5.76 9.63
N ASP A 27 -12.03 6.68 8.79
CA ASP A 27 -12.63 6.93 7.47
C ASP A 27 -12.63 5.66 6.61
N LEU A 28 -11.57 4.83 6.71
CA LEU A 28 -11.50 3.54 5.98
C LEU A 28 -12.54 2.55 6.51
N ARG A 29 -12.73 2.46 7.83
CA ARG A 29 -13.76 1.57 8.43
C ARG A 29 -15.16 1.96 7.96
N VAL A 30 -15.47 3.25 8.00
CA VAL A 30 -16.76 3.79 7.52
C VAL A 30 -16.94 3.48 6.04
N LEU A 31 -15.91 3.68 5.23
CA LEU A 31 -15.98 3.43 3.79
C LEU A 31 -16.18 1.95 3.45
N ILE A 32 -15.51 1.03 4.17
CA ILE A 32 -15.67 -0.41 3.98
C ILE A 32 -17.11 -0.83 4.34
N ALA A 33 -17.64 -0.34 5.47
CA ALA A 33 -19.02 -0.62 5.88
C ALA A 33 -20.01 -0.13 4.82
N PHE A 34 -19.87 1.10 4.35
CA PHE A 34 -20.68 1.68 3.28
C PHE A 34 -20.61 0.85 1.99
N ALA A 35 -19.42 0.49 1.55
CA ALA A 35 -19.23 -0.28 0.32
C ALA A 35 -19.87 -1.68 0.40
N ARG A 36 -19.81 -2.34 1.56
CA ARG A 36 -20.51 -3.60 1.82
C ARG A 36 -22.02 -3.47 1.74
N GLU A 37 -22.57 -2.47 2.44
CA GLU A 37 -24.02 -2.20 2.46
C GLU A 37 -24.56 -1.98 1.04
N HIS A 38 -23.83 -1.20 0.25
CA HIS A 38 -24.24 -0.84 -1.10
C HIS A 38 -23.70 -1.76 -2.20
N ARG A 39 -22.97 -2.83 -1.84
CA ARG A 39 -22.35 -3.81 -2.78
C ARG A 39 -21.46 -3.15 -3.82
N LEU A 40 -20.67 -2.18 -3.41
CA LEU A 40 -19.73 -1.45 -4.26
C LEU A 40 -18.32 -1.99 -4.09
N GLY A 41 -17.58 -2.11 -5.20
CA GLY A 41 -16.16 -2.45 -5.16
C GLY A 41 -15.32 -1.27 -4.67
N LEU A 42 -14.32 -1.54 -3.81
CA LEU A 42 -13.29 -0.58 -3.43
C LEU A 42 -12.02 -0.84 -4.22
N ILE A 43 -11.41 0.21 -4.73
CA ILE A 43 -10.16 0.18 -5.50
C ILE A 43 -9.11 1.01 -4.73
N PRO A 44 -8.32 0.36 -3.85
CA PRO A 44 -7.24 1.06 -3.15
C PRO A 44 -6.21 1.58 -4.15
N ARG A 45 -5.87 2.85 -4.03
CA ARG A 45 -4.93 3.51 -4.93
C ARG A 45 -3.94 4.36 -4.14
N THR A 46 -2.70 4.33 -4.56
CA THR A 46 -1.67 5.30 -4.18
C THR A 46 -1.28 6.13 -5.41
N ALA A 47 -0.06 6.08 -5.90
CA ALA A 47 0.38 6.91 -7.02
C ALA A 47 -0.24 6.56 -8.39
N GLY A 48 -0.77 5.35 -8.57
CA GLY A 48 -1.30 4.92 -9.87
C GLY A 48 -0.23 4.80 -10.95
N THR A 49 0.98 4.36 -10.59
CA THR A 49 2.09 4.14 -11.53
C THR A 49 2.12 2.73 -12.13
N SER A 50 1.08 1.94 -11.89
CA SER A 50 0.88 0.61 -12.47
C SER A 50 0.81 0.66 -13.99
N LEU A 51 1.40 -0.36 -14.65
CA LEU A 51 1.37 -0.53 -16.11
C LEU A 51 0.33 -1.56 -16.58
N ALA A 52 -0.45 -2.13 -15.66
CA ALA A 52 -1.39 -3.22 -15.95
C ALA A 52 -2.83 -2.92 -15.52
N GLY A 53 -3.20 -1.65 -15.33
CA GLY A 53 -4.57 -1.26 -14.97
C GLY A 53 -5.01 -1.66 -13.56
N GLN A 54 -4.06 -1.94 -12.65
CA GLN A 54 -4.33 -2.50 -11.33
C GLN A 54 -5.16 -1.59 -10.41
N VAL A 55 -5.26 -0.31 -10.74
CA VAL A 55 -6.03 0.70 -9.98
C VAL A 55 -7.09 1.40 -10.84
N VAL A 56 -7.45 0.77 -11.96
CA VAL A 56 -8.51 1.22 -12.89
C VAL A 56 -9.74 0.34 -12.70
N GLY A 57 -10.91 0.94 -12.61
CA GLY A 57 -12.18 0.21 -12.49
C GLY A 57 -13.36 1.08 -12.11
N GLY A 58 -14.58 0.55 -12.30
CA GLY A 58 -15.86 1.23 -12.08
C GLY A 58 -16.30 1.34 -10.64
N GLY A 59 -15.50 0.89 -9.66
CA GLY A 59 -15.82 0.98 -8.23
C GLY A 59 -15.52 2.35 -7.62
N ILE A 60 -15.42 2.40 -6.30
CA ILE A 60 -14.97 3.58 -5.55
C ILE A 60 -13.44 3.54 -5.47
N VAL A 61 -12.77 4.49 -6.09
CA VAL A 61 -11.32 4.66 -5.91
C VAL A 61 -11.03 5.29 -4.57
N VAL A 62 -10.16 4.63 -3.79
CA VAL A 62 -9.75 5.05 -2.45
C VAL A 62 -8.31 5.53 -2.52
N ASP A 63 -8.11 6.85 -2.60
CA ASP A 63 -6.77 7.44 -2.64
C ASP A 63 -6.15 7.46 -1.23
N LEU A 64 -5.24 6.52 -1.00
CA LEU A 64 -4.50 6.38 0.25
C LEU A 64 -3.24 7.27 0.31
N GLY A 65 -2.85 7.88 -0.81
CA GLY A 65 -1.62 8.66 -0.91
C GLY A 65 -1.76 10.08 -0.35
N ARG A 66 -2.96 10.66 -0.43
CA ARG A 66 -3.18 12.08 -0.14
C ARG A 66 -2.94 12.45 1.33
N HIS A 67 -3.42 11.64 2.26
CA HIS A 67 -3.39 11.94 3.69
C HIS A 67 -2.66 10.89 4.53
N LEU A 68 -2.51 9.66 4.04
CA LEU A 68 -1.83 8.58 4.73
C LEU A 68 -0.39 8.45 4.23
N ASN A 69 0.45 9.46 4.45
CA ASN A 69 1.78 9.60 3.88
C ASN A 69 2.88 9.89 4.92
N ARG A 70 2.67 9.49 6.18
CA ARG A 70 3.63 9.74 7.26
C ARG A 70 4.62 8.57 7.43
N ILE A 71 5.87 8.91 7.73
CA ILE A 71 6.82 7.99 8.35
C ILE A 71 6.45 7.94 9.84
N VAL A 72 5.94 6.79 10.31
CA VAL A 72 5.34 6.65 11.63
C VAL A 72 6.39 6.41 12.71
N ALA A 73 7.38 5.56 12.41
CA ALA A 73 8.46 5.24 13.36
C ALA A 73 9.67 4.72 12.60
N PHE A 74 10.85 4.97 13.14
CA PHE A 74 12.11 4.41 12.67
C PHE A 74 12.88 3.85 13.86
N ASP A 75 13.31 2.60 13.76
CA ASP A 75 14.16 1.90 14.74
C ASP A 75 15.47 1.50 14.05
N ALA A 76 16.51 2.30 14.28
CA ALA A 76 17.83 2.07 13.71
C ALA A 76 18.49 0.78 14.22
N GLY A 77 18.27 0.43 15.50
CA GLY A 77 18.82 -0.77 16.10
C GLY A 77 18.28 -2.05 15.48
N ARG A 78 16.99 -2.08 15.17
CA ARG A 78 16.32 -3.19 14.48
C ARG A 78 16.31 -3.04 12.97
N ARG A 79 16.80 -1.94 12.42
CA ARG A 79 16.80 -1.61 11.00
C ARG A 79 15.38 -1.66 10.40
N ARG A 80 14.42 -1.06 11.09
CA ARG A 80 13.00 -1.11 10.71
C ARG A 80 12.41 0.28 10.65
N VAL A 81 11.59 0.51 9.65
CA VAL A 81 10.78 1.72 9.51
C VAL A 81 9.32 1.34 9.33
N ARG A 82 8.43 2.02 10.04
CA ARG A 82 6.98 1.91 9.84
C ARG A 82 6.52 3.14 9.08
N VAL A 83 5.85 2.90 7.97
CA VAL A 83 5.35 3.96 7.08
C VAL A 83 3.87 3.74 6.75
N GLN A 84 3.19 4.83 6.45
CA GLN A 84 1.87 4.79 5.84
C GLN A 84 1.97 4.56 4.32
N PRO A 85 0.90 4.08 3.64
CA PRO A 85 0.96 3.65 2.25
C PRO A 85 1.37 4.73 1.25
N GLY A 86 1.11 5.99 1.55
CA GLY A 86 1.41 7.15 0.70
C GLY A 86 2.84 7.69 0.78
N VAL A 87 3.73 7.05 1.56
CA VAL A 87 5.13 7.48 1.62
C VAL A 87 5.84 7.15 0.31
N VAL A 88 6.58 8.13 -0.22
CA VAL A 88 7.38 8.01 -1.45
C VAL A 88 8.83 7.64 -1.10
N PRO A 89 9.50 6.72 -1.82
CA PRO A 89 10.90 6.36 -1.57
C PRO A 89 11.86 7.56 -1.51
N ASN A 90 11.67 8.53 -2.38
CA ASN A 90 12.49 9.75 -2.39
C ASN A 90 12.26 10.66 -1.16
N ALA A 91 11.20 10.47 -0.40
CA ALA A 91 11.00 11.11 0.90
C ALA A 91 11.50 10.22 2.06
N LEU A 92 11.46 8.90 1.89
CA LEU A 92 11.91 7.94 2.89
C LEU A 92 13.44 7.90 3.00
N ASN A 93 14.14 7.77 1.87
CA ASN A 93 15.59 7.57 1.86
C ASN A 93 16.40 8.72 2.49
N PRO A 94 16.05 10.01 2.33
CA PRO A 94 16.67 11.09 3.08
C PRO A 94 16.55 10.96 4.60
N CYS A 95 15.47 10.40 5.11
CA CYS A 95 15.29 10.15 6.54
C CYS A 95 16.16 8.98 7.04
N LEU A 96 16.47 8.00 6.21
CA LEU A 96 17.27 6.83 6.57
C LEU A 96 18.77 7.09 6.41
N LYS A 97 19.17 7.91 5.46
CA LYS A 97 20.56 8.19 5.09
C LYS A 97 21.45 8.65 6.26
N PRO A 98 21.01 9.56 7.17
CA PRO A 98 21.85 9.97 8.31
C PRO A 98 22.23 8.81 9.26
N HIS A 99 21.47 7.72 9.20
CA HIS A 99 21.70 6.52 10.01
C HIS A 99 22.44 5.40 9.24
N GLY A 100 22.92 5.68 8.03
CA GLY A 100 23.62 4.71 7.19
C GLY A 100 22.73 3.68 6.51
N PHE A 101 21.42 3.95 6.38
CA PHE A 101 20.45 3.05 5.76
C PHE A 101 19.82 3.63 4.50
N LEU A 102 19.34 2.72 3.67
CA LEU A 102 18.51 3.06 2.53
C LEU A 102 17.44 1.97 2.31
N PHE A 103 16.31 2.34 1.75
CA PHE A 103 15.33 1.41 1.19
C PHE A 103 15.76 1.07 -0.24
N GLY A 104 16.31 -0.15 -0.44
CA GLY A 104 16.99 -0.56 -1.64
C GLY A 104 16.15 -0.78 -2.90
N PRO A 105 14.89 -1.30 -2.81
CA PRO A 105 14.05 -1.46 -3.98
C PRO A 105 13.71 -0.11 -4.62
N GLU A 106 14.35 0.19 -5.76
CA GLU A 106 14.17 1.45 -6.48
C GLU A 106 13.48 1.18 -7.81
N THR A 107 12.36 1.85 -8.05
CA THR A 107 11.65 1.81 -9.32
C THR A 107 11.98 3.04 -10.17
N SER A 108 11.76 2.98 -11.48
CA SER A 108 11.89 4.14 -12.37
C SER A 108 11.01 5.33 -11.96
N THR A 109 10.01 5.06 -11.13
CA THR A 109 9.05 6.05 -10.60
C THR A 109 9.29 6.38 -9.13
N ALA A 110 10.50 6.16 -8.59
CA ALA A 110 10.85 6.37 -7.17
C ALA A 110 10.55 7.78 -6.65
N ASN A 111 10.45 8.76 -7.55
CA ASN A 111 10.07 10.13 -7.24
C ASN A 111 8.56 10.34 -6.96
N ARG A 112 7.72 9.33 -7.28
CA ARG A 112 6.25 9.41 -7.11
C ARG A 112 5.59 8.12 -6.72
N ALA A 113 6.16 6.95 -7.03
CA ALA A 113 5.67 5.66 -6.52
C ALA A 113 5.59 5.71 -4.99
N MET A 114 4.59 5.06 -4.42
CA MET A 114 4.32 5.07 -2.98
C MET A 114 4.43 3.66 -2.41
N ILE A 115 4.92 3.55 -1.17
CA ILE A 115 5.26 2.27 -0.54
C ILE A 115 4.08 1.30 -0.52
N GLY A 116 2.85 1.76 -0.26
CA GLY A 116 1.67 0.88 -0.27
C GLY A 116 1.42 0.22 -1.63
N GLY A 117 1.51 0.98 -2.71
CA GLY A 117 1.41 0.44 -4.08
C GLY A 117 2.60 -0.44 -4.44
N MET A 118 3.80 -0.08 -4.00
CA MET A 118 5.01 -0.89 -4.21
C MET A 118 4.91 -2.25 -3.50
N VAL A 119 4.33 -2.31 -2.31
CA VAL A 119 4.03 -3.55 -1.59
C VAL A 119 3.02 -4.40 -2.36
N GLY A 120 1.88 -3.81 -2.75
CA GLY A 120 0.82 -4.52 -3.48
C GLY A 120 1.28 -5.08 -4.83
N ASN A 121 2.19 -4.39 -5.50
CA ASN A 121 2.74 -4.80 -6.80
C ASN A 121 4.02 -5.64 -6.69
N ASN A 122 4.56 -5.85 -5.49
CA ASN A 122 5.91 -6.38 -5.28
C ASN A 122 6.94 -5.70 -6.19
N SER A 123 6.97 -4.38 -6.17
CA SER A 123 7.79 -3.58 -7.09
C SER A 123 9.27 -3.92 -6.98
N CYS A 124 9.93 -3.85 -8.12
CA CYS A 124 11.37 -4.01 -8.27
C CYS A 124 11.92 -2.96 -9.25
N GLY A 125 13.22 -2.90 -9.41
CA GLY A 125 13.87 -1.97 -10.32
C GLY A 125 15.28 -2.44 -10.71
N SER A 126 16.04 -1.58 -11.36
CA SER A 126 17.39 -1.92 -11.86
C SER A 126 18.35 -2.39 -10.76
N ASN A 127 18.21 -1.87 -9.56
CA ASN A 127 19.03 -2.24 -8.41
C ASN A 127 18.56 -3.53 -7.69
N SER A 128 17.46 -4.14 -8.13
CA SER A 128 16.90 -5.33 -7.48
C SER A 128 17.76 -6.58 -7.64
N ILE A 129 18.69 -6.60 -8.60
CA ILE A 129 19.70 -7.66 -8.69
C ILE A 129 20.60 -7.70 -7.44
N VAL A 130 20.78 -6.56 -6.76
CA VAL A 130 21.56 -6.43 -5.52
C VAL A 130 20.66 -6.42 -4.29
N TYR A 131 19.57 -5.66 -4.32
CA TYR A 131 18.74 -5.38 -3.15
C TYR A 131 17.45 -6.20 -3.08
N GLY A 132 17.14 -7.01 -4.09
CA GLY A 132 15.87 -7.74 -4.14
C GLY A 132 14.68 -6.85 -4.50
N SER A 133 13.49 -7.38 -4.28
CA SER A 133 12.21 -6.70 -4.49
C SER A 133 11.63 -6.15 -3.18
N VAL A 134 10.52 -5.45 -3.24
CA VAL A 134 9.86 -4.89 -2.04
C VAL A 134 9.46 -5.97 -1.04
N ARG A 135 9.03 -7.16 -1.51
CA ARG A 135 8.69 -8.30 -0.66
C ARG A 135 9.84 -8.72 0.25
N ASP A 136 11.08 -8.65 -0.23
CA ASP A 136 12.26 -9.07 0.52
C ASP A 136 12.59 -8.11 1.68
N HIS A 137 12.02 -6.89 1.64
CA HIS A 137 12.15 -5.86 2.67
C HIS A 137 10.89 -5.70 3.55
N LEU A 138 9.82 -6.44 3.24
CA LEU A 138 8.56 -6.32 3.95
C LEU A 138 8.55 -7.25 5.17
N ILE A 139 8.41 -6.65 6.36
CA ILE A 139 8.34 -7.42 7.61
C ILE A 139 6.89 -7.75 7.96
N SER A 140 6.01 -6.76 7.87
CA SER A 140 4.59 -6.94 8.13
C SER A 140 3.75 -5.85 7.48
N THR A 141 2.48 -6.16 7.23
CA THR A 141 1.46 -5.19 6.82
C THR A 141 0.27 -5.28 7.76
N ARG A 142 -0.31 -4.12 8.08
CA ARG A 142 -1.57 -4.00 8.80
C ARG A 142 -2.61 -3.36 7.88
N GLY A 143 -3.81 -3.88 7.88
CA GLY A 143 -4.88 -3.38 7.01
C GLY A 143 -6.25 -3.87 7.44
N PHE A 144 -7.23 -3.65 6.59
CA PHE A 144 -8.61 -4.07 6.77
C PHE A 144 -8.99 -5.08 5.68
N LEU A 145 -9.70 -6.11 6.06
CA LEU A 145 -10.34 -7.04 5.13
C LEU A 145 -11.67 -6.47 4.62
N SER A 146 -12.26 -7.13 3.63
CA SER A 146 -13.53 -6.71 3.03
C SER A 146 -14.70 -6.77 3.98
N ASP A 147 -14.61 -7.54 5.06
CA ASP A 147 -15.61 -7.61 6.14
C ASP A 147 -15.48 -6.47 7.16
N GLY A 148 -14.41 -5.68 7.07
CA GLY A 148 -14.08 -4.59 7.99
C GLY A 148 -13.17 -5.01 9.15
N SER A 149 -12.83 -6.29 9.27
CA SER A 149 -11.90 -6.77 10.29
C SER A 149 -10.49 -6.22 10.06
N GLU A 150 -9.81 -5.89 11.15
CA GLU A 150 -8.41 -5.47 11.11
C GLU A 150 -7.51 -6.70 11.14
N VAL A 151 -6.52 -6.73 10.26
CA VAL A 151 -5.58 -7.84 10.15
C VAL A 151 -4.15 -7.35 10.07
N THR A 152 -3.24 -8.12 10.66
CA THR A 152 -1.79 -7.97 10.48
C THR A 152 -1.24 -9.24 9.84
N PHE A 153 -0.60 -9.06 8.69
CA PHE A 153 0.18 -10.12 8.04
C PHE A 153 1.65 -9.92 8.38
N GLY A 154 2.30 -10.97 8.84
CA GLY A 154 3.71 -10.98 9.22
C GLY A 154 4.23 -12.41 9.36
N PRO A 155 5.51 -12.59 9.72
CA PRO A 155 6.08 -13.91 9.95
C PRO A 155 5.34 -14.63 11.08
N LEU A 156 5.04 -15.90 10.87
CA LEU A 156 4.45 -16.82 11.85
C LEU A 156 5.36 -18.02 11.98
N ASN A 157 5.54 -18.55 13.19
CA ASN A 157 6.10 -19.87 13.38
C ASN A 157 5.05 -20.97 13.08
N ALA A 158 5.47 -22.22 13.03
CA ALA A 158 4.57 -23.33 12.67
C ALA A 158 3.36 -23.47 13.62
N ALA A 159 3.55 -23.25 14.92
CA ALA A 159 2.47 -23.34 15.90
C ALA A 159 1.48 -22.17 15.76
N GLU A 160 1.98 -20.95 15.58
CA GLU A 160 1.15 -19.76 15.32
C GLU A 160 0.35 -19.88 14.02
N PHE A 161 0.99 -20.45 12.95
CA PHE A 161 0.31 -20.72 11.70
C PHE A 161 -0.81 -21.75 11.86
N ALA A 162 -0.52 -22.86 12.54
CA ALA A 162 -1.53 -23.90 12.81
C ALA A 162 -2.69 -23.36 13.63
N ALA A 163 -2.40 -22.55 14.68
CA ALA A 163 -3.42 -21.91 15.49
C ALA A 163 -4.30 -20.95 14.68
N LYS A 164 -3.70 -20.20 13.78
CA LYS A 164 -4.43 -19.28 12.90
C LYS A 164 -5.32 -20.03 11.91
N CYS A 165 -4.88 -21.15 11.36
CA CYS A 165 -5.69 -21.99 10.47
C CYS A 165 -6.85 -22.70 11.19
N ALA A 166 -6.72 -22.94 12.51
CA ALA A 166 -7.76 -23.56 13.32
C ALA A 166 -8.76 -22.55 13.92
N GLY A 167 -8.51 -21.26 13.75
CA GLY A 167 -9.42 -20.19 14.19
C GLY A 167 -10.69 -20.15 13.36
N PRO A 168 -11.76 -19.53 13.86
CA PRO A 168 -12.94 -19.27 13.05
C PRO A 168 -12.58 -18.33 11.90
N ASP A 169 -13.20 -18.61 10.74
CA ASP A 169 -13.12 -17.75 9.54
C ASP A 169 -13.66 -16.34 9.80
#